data_f99b6bebdb836493e88a6c9cb6c8052d
#
_entry.id   f99b6bebdb836493e88a6c9cb6c8052d
#
_cell.length_a   1.000
_cell.length_b   1.000
_cell.length_c   1.000
_cell.angle_alpha   90.00
_cell.angle_beta   90.00
_cell.angle_gamma   90.00
#
_symmetry.space_group_name_H-M   'P 1'
#
loop_
_entity.id
_entity.type
_entity.pdbx_description
1 polymer ?
#
loop_
_entity_poly.entity_id
_entity_poly.type
_entity_poly.pdbx_seq_one_letter_code
_entity_poly.pdbx_strand_id
1 'polypeptide(L)'
;MVLSINFTTNKFYYVALSGEKSTPKLENKGEMSLPPNYSISQIVDWFEKELELLLDRIKPDKVCYKLVISKSIKNDYITKVYYGQAILNLLCYKEKISITYRTKWVEPSNLGLPKEANLIAYIDELLGTQSAPWNEDIKKVALMALINL
;
A
#
# COMPACT_ATOMS: atom_id res chain seq x y z
N MET A 1 10.21 9.27 4.94
CA MET A 1 9.20 8.22 5.25
C MET A 1 8.46 7.82 3.98
N VAL A 2 8.31 6.53 3.73
CA VAL A 2 7.61 5.97 2.57
C VAL A 2 6.32 5.32 3.04
N LEU A 3 5.19 5.66 2.43
CA LEU A 3 3.90 5.01 2.60
C LEU A 3 3.61 4.13 1.38
N SER A 4 3.37 2.85 1.60
CA SER A 4 2.90 1.93 0.55
C SER A 4 1.46 1.51 0.78
N ILE A 5 0.70 1.38 -0.32
CA ILE A 5 -0.73 1.03 -0.28
C ILE A 5 -1.04 -0.05 -1.33
N ASN A 6 -1.88 -1.01 -0.95
CA ASN A 6 -2.49 -1.97 -1.87
C ASN A 6 -4.00 -1.96 -1.72
N PHE A 7 -4.69 -1.69 -2.81
CA PHE A 7 -6.15 -1.69 -2.89
C PHE A 7 -6.66 -3.07 -3.30
N THR A 8 -7.67 -3.54 -2.61
CA THR A 8 -8.44 -4.73 -2.97
C THR A 8 -9.92 -4.38 -3.15
N THR A 9 -10.79 -5.35 -3.37
CA THR A 9 -12.22 -5.09 -3.63
C THR A 9 -12.94 -4.32 -2.53
N ASN A 10 -12.65 -4.64 -1.29
CA ASN A 10 -13.41 -4.21 -0.12
C ASN A 10 -12.55 -3.64 1.00
N LYS A 11 -11.26 -3.51 0.79
CA LYS A 11 -10.34 -2.86 1.72
C LYS A 11 -9.07 -2.40 1.03
N PHE A 12 -8.28 -1.61 1.72
CA PHE A 12 -6.89 -1.38 1.37
C PHE A 12 -5.97 -1.65 2.56
N TYR A 13 -4.78 -2.10 2.24
CA TYR A 13 -3.68 -2.32 3.20
C TYR A 13 -2.66 -1.21 3.06
N TYR A 14 -2.07 -0.79 4.15
CA TYR A 14 -1.02 0.23 4.12
C TYR A 14 0.10 -0.07 5.13
N VAL A 15 1.31 0.35 4.76
CA VAL A 15 2.50 0.30 5.62
C VAL A 15 3.33 1.54 5.39
N ALA A 16 3.75 2.17 6.47
CA ALA A 16 4.69 3.29 6.47
C ALA A 16 6.03 2.87 7.09
N LEU A 17 7.11 3.04 6.35
CA LEU A 17 8.47 2.79 6.79
C LEU A 17 9.32 4.06 6.75
N SER A 18 10.25 4.18 7.69
CA SER A 18 11.32 5.17 7.68
C SER A 18 12.69 4.48 7.82
N GLY A 19 13.77 5.26 7.82
CA GLY A 19 15.13 4.75 7.93
C GLY A 19 15.73 4.34 6.60
N GLU A 20 16.66 3.41 6.62
CA GLU A 20 17.34 2.87 5.46
C GLU A 20 16.87 1.44 5.15
N LYS A 21 17.12 0.95 3.93
CA LYS A 21 16.74 -0.42 3.52
C LYS A 21 17.34 -1.52 4.39
N SER A 22 18.53 -1.28 4.93
CA SER A 22 19.23 -2.21 5.82
C SER A 22 18.73 -2.16 7.27
N THR A 23 18.16 -1.05 7.68
CA THR A 23 17.67 -0.78 9.04
C THR A 23 16.34 -0.03 8.98
N PRO A 24 15.31 -0.60 8.36
CA PRO A 24 14.02 0.03 8.26
C PRO A 24 13.32 0.06 9.63
N LYS A 25 12.52 1.09 9.81
CA LYS A 25 11.67 1.24 11.00
C LYS A 25 10.21 1.26 10.57
N LEU A 26 9.41 0.42 11.19
CA LEU A 26 7.97 0.42 11.01
C LEU A 26 7.35 1.58 11.79
N GLU A 27 6.79 2.53 11.08
CA GLU A 27 6.14 3.72 11.68
C GLU A 27 4.63 3.53 11.85
N ASN A 28 3.99 2.91 10.85
CA ASN A 28 2.56 2.64 10.89
C ASN A 28 2.19 1.51 9.93
N LYS A 29 1.10 0.82 10.23
CA LYS A 29 0.51 -0.20 9.36
C LYS A 29 -0.96 -0.41 9.67
N GLY A 30 -1.70 -0.94 8.72
CA GLY A 30 -3.08 -1.29 8.96
C GLY A 30 -3.84 -1.69 7.70
N GLU A 31 -5.12 -1.90 7.90
CA GLU A 31 -6.09 -2.13 6.85
C GLU A 31 -7.34 -1.29 7.12
N MET A 32 -7.98 -0.85 6.03
CA MET A 32 -9.22 -0.07 6.07
C MET A 32 -10.25 -0.78 5.21
N SER A 33 -11.37 -1.16 5.81
CA SER A 33 -12.45 -1.88 5.13
C SER A 33 -13.48 -0.92 4.58
N LEU A 34 -13.81 -1.07 3.29
CA LEU A 34 -14.89 -0.34 2.65
C LEU A 34 -16.22 -0.80 3.23
N PRO A 35 -17.07 0.12 3.73
CA PRO A 35 -18.39 -0.23 4.21
C PRO A 35 -19.24 -0.92 3.11
N PRO A 36 -20.03 -1.93 3.47
CA PRO A 36 -20.87 -2.63 2.50
C PRO A 36 -22.01 -1.75 2.01
N ASN A 37 -22.55 -2.08 0.84
CA ASN A 37 -23.75 -1.45 0.27
C ASN A 37 -23.63 0.06 -0.04
N TYR A 38 -22.42 0.57 -0.19
CA TYR A 38 -22.20 1.94 -0.63
C TYR A 38 -22.48 2.10 -2.12
N SER A 39 -23.15 3.20 -2.49
CA SER A 39 -23.20 3.66 -3.88
C SER A 39 -21.82 4.09 -4.37
N ILE A 40 -21.66 4.26 -5.68
CA ILE A 40 -20.39 4.73 -6.26
C ILE A 40 -19.97 6.07 -5.64
N SER A 41 -20.90 7.02 -5.51
CA SER A 41 -20.60 8.31 -4.90
C SER A 41 -20.14 8.20 -3.44
N GLN A 42 -20.75 7.31 -2.66
CA GLN A 42 -20.33 7.04 -1.29
C GLN A 42 -18.97 6.37 -1.20
N ILE A 43 -18.64 5.48 -2.14
CA ILE A 43 -17.32 4.84 -2.23
C ILE A 43 -16.23 5.88 -2.50
N VAL A 44 -16.46 6.78 -3.45
CA VAL A 44 -15.50 7.84 -3.81
C VAL A 44 -15.29 8.79 -2.63
N ASP A 45 -16.36 9.24 -1.98
CA ASP A 45 -16.32 10.08 -0.77
C ASP A 45 -15.57 9.38 0.38
N TRP A 46 -15.81 8.09 0.59
CA TRP A 46 -15.11 7.31 1.60
C TRP A 46 -13.60 7.22 1.33
N PHE A 47 -13.19 6.92 0.10
CA PHE A 47 -11.77 6.91 -0.26
C PHE A 47 -11.11 8.27 -0.05
N GLU A 48 -11.77 9.36 -0.46
CA GLU A 48 -11.23 10.70 -0.24
C GLU A 48 -10.97 10.96 1.23
N LYS A 49 -11.95 10.74 2.10
CA LYS A 49 -11.86 10.98 3.55
C LYS A 49 -10.80 10.10 4.21
N GLU A 50 -10.82 8.80 3.97
CA GLU A 50 -9.92 7.86 4.64
C GLU A 50 -8.46 8.03 4.18
N LEU A 51 -8.24 8.26 2.88
CA LEU A 51 -6.89 8.50 2.36
C LEU A 51 -6.35 9.87 2.78
N GLU A 52 -7.17 10.91 2.82
CA GLU A 52 -6.78 12.22 3.33
C GLU A 52 -6.35 12.14 4.81
N LEU A 53 -7.17 11.51 5.66
CA LEU A 53 -6.84 11.28 7.06
C LEU A 53 -5.56 10.44 7.23
N LEU A 54 -5.34 9.45 6.36
CA LEU A 54 -4.14 8.62 6.38
C LEU A 54 -2.90 9.44 6.02
N LEU A 55 -2.96 10.23 4.96
CA LEU A 55 -1.85 11.10 4.53
C LEU A 55 -1.53 12.16 5.60
N ASP A 56 -2.54 12.80 6.19
CA ASP A 56 -2.38 13.78 7.26
C ASP A 56 -1.73 13.18 8.52
N ARG A 57 -2.11 11.97 8.87
CA ARG A 57 -1.56 11.28 10.04
C ARG A 57 -0.11 10.82 9.84
N ILE A 58 0.20 10.30 8.66
CA ILE A 58 1.52 9.72 8.35
C ILE A 58 2.50 10.78 7.85
N LYS A 59 2.05 11.73 7.08
CA LYS A 59 2.87 12.77 6.43
C LYS A 59 4.06 12.18 5.68
N PRO A 60 3.82 11.27 4.70
CA PRO A 60 4.88 10.61 3.98
C PRO A 60 5.57 11.59 3.00
N ASP A 61 6.88 11.40 2.80
CA ASP A 61 7.62 12.11 1.74
C ASP A 61 7.34 11.50 0.35
N LYS A 62 7.02 10.21 0.36
CA LYS A 62 6.76 9.43 -0.86
C LYS A 62 5.68 8.39 -0.63
N VAL A 63 4.83 8.25 -1.62
CA VAL A 63 3.80 7.20 -1.69
C VAL A 63 4.11 6.23 -2.82
N CYS A 64 3.91 4.93 -2.56
CA CYS A 64 3.96 3.89 -3.58
C CYS A 64 2.72 3.01 -3.48
N TYR A 65 2.12 2.64 -4.60
CA TYR A 65 0.97 1.74 -4.57
C TYR A 65 1.09 0.60 -5.59
N LYS A 66 0.37 -0.49 -5.32
CA LYS A 66 0.27 -1.61 -6.25
C LYS A 66 -0.78 -1.26 -7.30
N LEU A 67 -0.33 -1.00 -8.54
CA LEU A 67 -1.23 -0.79 -9.66
C LEU A 67 -1.80 -2.14 -10.11
N VAL A 68 -3.12 -2.23 -10.09
CA VAL A 68 -3.83 -3.37 -10.67
C VAL A 68 -4.05 -3.12 -12.16
N ILE A 69 -3.48 -3.98 -12.99
CA ILE A 69 -3.74 -3.99 -14.43
C ILE A 69 -4.59 -5.22 -14.71
N SER A 70 -5.83 -5.02 -15.14
CA SER A 70 -6.68 -6.11 -15.59
C SER A 70 -6.96 -6.00 -17.07
N LYS A 71 -6.83 -7.14 -17.77
CA LYS A 71 -7.21 -7.27 -19.17
C LYS A 71 -8.71 -7.60 -19.35
N SER A 72 -9.42 -7.94 -18.29
CA SER A 72 -10.85 -8.24 -18.32
C SER A 72 -11.61 -7.32 -17.37
N ILE A 73 -12.27 -6.34 -17.92
CA ILE A 73 -13.15 -5.38 -17.20
C ILE A 73 -14.49 -6.07 -16.93
N LYS A 74 -14.53 -7.08 -16.12
CA LYS A 74 -15.79 -7.79 -15.88
C LYS A 74 -16.35 -7.74 -14.49
N ASN A 75 -15.87 -6.86 -13.59
CA ASN A 75 -16.40 -6.87 -12.22
C ASN A 75 -16.31 -5.51 -11.52
N ASP A 76 -17.25 -5.24 -10.62
CA ASP A 76 -17.24 -4.22 -9.57
C ASP A 76 -15.90 -4.15 -8.80
N TYR A 77 -15.18 -5.27 -8.77
CA TYR A 77 -13.84 -5.41 -8.21
C TYR A 77 -12.88 -4.35 -8.73
N ILE A 78 -12.68 -4.29 -10.03
CA ILE A 78 -11.67 -3.43 -10.65
C ILE A 78 -12.06 -1.96 -10.51
N THR A 79 -13.33 -1.67 -10.63
CA THR A 79 -13.86 -0.31 -10.54
C THR A 79 -13.58 0.30 -9.16
N LYS A 80 -13.83 -0.43 -8.07
CA LYS A 80 -13.55 0.03 -6.71
C LYS A 80 -12.06 0.25 -6.46
N VAL A 81 -11.20 -0.64 -6.94
CA VAL A 81 -9.75 -0.48 -6.86
C VAL A 81 -9.29 0.77 -7.61
N TYR A 82 -9.81 1.03 -8.79
CA TYR A 82 -9.45 2.23 -9.57
C TYR A 82 -9.92 3.52 -8.93
N TYR A 83 -11.08 3.54 -8.27
CA TYR A 83 -11.50 4.73 -7.52
C TYR A 83 -10.49 5.06 -6.40
N GLY A 84 -10.07 4.08 -5.61
CA GLY A 84 -9.06 4.28 -4.59
C GLY A 84 -7.73 4.79 -5.13
N GLN A 85 -7.26 4.20 -6.23
CA GLN A 85 -6.02 4.62 -6.89
C GLN A 85 -6.11 6.03 -7.47
N ALA A 86 -7.23 6.37 -8.11
CA ALA A 86 -7.46 7.70 -8.67
C ALA A 86 -7.49 8.79 -7.59
N ILE A 87 -8.22 8.55 -6.50
CA ILE A 87 -8.29 9.48 -5.37
C ILE A 87 -6.91 9.64 -4.70
N LEU A 88 -6.18 8.54 -4.48
CA LEU A 88 -4.82 8.61 -3.92
C LEU A 88 -3.90 9.49 -4.78
N ASN A 89 -3.92 9.30 -6.11
CA ASN A 89 -3.13 10.13 -7.03
C ASN A 89 -3.53 11.61 -6.96
N LEU A 90 -4.84 11.89 -6.90
CA LEU A 90 -5.34 13.26 -6.79
C LEU A 90 -4.89 13.93 -5.49
N LEU A 91 -5.02 13.26 -4.36
CA LEU A 91 -4.58 13.78 -3.06
C LEU A 91 -3.08 14.02 -3.01
N CYS A 92 -2.27 13.05 -3.47
CA CYS A 92 -0.82 13.23 -3.56
C CYS A 92 -0.43 14.41 -4.44
N TYR A 93 -1.12 14.62 -5.57
CA TYR A 93 -0.89 15.79 -6.43
C TYR A 93 -1.19 17.11 -5.70
N LYS A 94 -2.34 17.20 -5.02
CA LYS A 94 -2.74 18.39 -4.25
C LYS A 94 -1.76 18.72 -3.13
N GLU A 95 -1.32 17.69 -2.40
CA GLU A 95 -0.40 17.81 -1.27
C GLU A 95 1.09 17.86 -1.68
N LYS A 96 1.38 17.79 -2.99
CA LYS A 96 2.75 17.76 -3.55
C LYS A 96 3.60 16.60 -3.02
N ILE A 97 2.97 15.48 -2.71
CA ILE A 97 3.63 14.25 -2.29
C ILE A 97 4.07 13.47 -3.54
N SER A 98 5.33 13.03 -3.57
CA SER A 98 5.82 12.17 -4.64
C SER A 98 5.08 10.83 -4.63
N ILE A 99 4.51 10.44 -5.78
CA ILE A 99 3.78 9.17 -5.90
C ILE A 99 4.33 8.33 -7.05
N THR A 100 4.47 7.03 -6.79
CA THR A 100 4.90 6.02 -7.78
C THR A 100 4.01 4.79 -7.68
N TYR A 101 4.10 3.89 -8.66
CA TYR A 101 3.39 2.63 -8.62
C TYR A 101 4.25 1.45 -9.08
N ARG A 102 3.84 0.25 -8.72
CA ARG A 102 4.40 -1.01 -9.23
C ARG A 102 3.30 -1.90 -9.79
N THR A 103 3.55 -2.52 -10.93
CA THR A 103 2.63 -3.48 -11.56
C THR A 103 2.85 -4.91 -11.09
N LYS A 104 4.04 -5.20 -10.55
CA LYS A 104 4.41 -6.51 -9.97
C LYS A 104 4.74 -6.37 -8.49
N TRP A 105 4.49 -7.42 -7.74
CA TRP A 105 4.99 -7.53 -6.37
C TRP A 105 6.51 -7.52 -6.34
N VAL A 106 7.06 -7.27 -5.16
CA VAL A 106 8.49 -7.34 -4.94
C VAL A 106 8.97 -8.77 -5.15
N GLU A 107 10.04 -8.94 -5.90
CA GLU A 107 10.73 -10.20 -6.12
C GLU A 107 12.09 -10.17 -5.41
N PRO A 108 12.69 -11.35 -5.06
CA PRO A 108 13.98 -11.39 -4.38
C PRO A 108 15.08 -10.58 -5.05
N SER A 109 15.11 -10.57 -6.38
CA SER A 109 16.06 -9.78 -7.18
C SER A 109 15.99 -8.25 -6.92
N ASN A 110 14.82 -7.74 -6.53
CA ASN A 110 14.68 -6.32 -6.18
C ASN A 110 15.41 -5.94 -4.88
N LEU A 111 15.75 -6.93 -4.08
CA LEU A 111 16.44 -6.79 -2.80
C LEU A 111 17.87 -7.38 -2.83
N GLY A 112 18.35 -7.79 -4.00
CA GLY A 112 19.65 -8.44 -4.14
C GLY A 112 19.72 -9.83 -3.48
N LEU A 113 18.57 -10.49 -3.29
CA LEU A 113 18.47 -11.80 -2.65
C LEU A 113 18.45 -12.94 -3.69
N PRO A 114 18.85 -14.16 -3.31
CA PRO A 114 18.68 -15.34 -4.15
C PRO A 114 17.23 -15.56 -4.58
N LYS A 115 17.02 -16.14 -5.76
CA LYS A 115 15.67 -16.34 -6.34
C LYS A 115 14.73 -17.11 -5.42
N GLU A 116 15.26 -18.04 -4.66
CA GLU A 116 14.51 -18.92 -3.75
C GLU A 116 14.26 -18.29 -2.37
N ALA A 117 14.69 -17.03 -2.15
CA ALA A 117 14.53 -16.37 -0.85
C ALA A 117 13.05 -16.21 -0.48
N ASN A 118 12.70 -16.54 0.75
CA ASN A 118 11.38 -16.32 1.31
C ASN A 118 11.24 -14.86 1.77
N LEU A 119 10.61 -14.04 0.96
CA LEU A 119 10.43 -12.60 1.24
C LEU A 119 9.56 -12.31 2.46
N ILE A 120 8.60 -13.20 2.77
CA ILE A 120 7.75 -13.05 3.95
C ILE A 120 8.56 -13.29 5.23
N ALA A 121 9.42 -14.31 5.25
CA ALA A 121 10.34 -14.52 6.34
C ALA A 121 11.38 -13.38 6.44
N TYR A 122 11.90 -12.91 5.32
CA TYR A 122 12.87 -11.82 5.26
C TYR A 122 12.34 -10.53 5.89
N ILE A 123 11.09 -10.15 5.60
CA ILE A 123 10.51 -8.93 6.20
C ILE A 123 10.23 -9.10 7.70
N ASP A 124 9.91 -10.33 8.15
CA ASP A 124 9.77 -10.64 9.58
C ASP A 124 11.11 -10.56 10.33
N GLU A 125 12.20 -11.03 9.73
CA GLU A 125 13.54 -10.87 10.30
C GLU A 125 13.96 -9.40 10.40
N LEU A 126 13.64 -8.63 9.37
CA LEU A 126 14.07 -7.24 9.27
C LEU A 126 13.29 -6.29 10.20
N LEU A 127 11.99 -6.48 10.33
CA LEU A 127 11.10 -5.62 11.14
C LEU A 127 10.73 -6.21 12.50
N GLY A 128 11.06 -7.50 12.74
CA GLY A 128 10.66 -8.24 13.94
C GLY A 128 9.18 -8.64 13.92
N THR A 129 8.78 -9.34 14.96
CA THR A 129 7.37 -9.74 15.15
C THR A 129 6.53 -8.51 15.49
N GLN A 130 5.48 -8.29 14.71
CA GLN A 130 4.59 -7.15 14.87
C GLN A 130 3.23 -7.58 15.44
N SER A 131 2.56 -6.66 16.14
CA SER A 131 1.17 -6.84 16.54
C SER A 131 0.24 -6.94 15.32
N ALA A 132 -0.95 -7.53 15.50
CA ALA A 132 -1.95 -7.59 14.43
C ALA A 132 -2.40 -6.17 13.98
N PRO A 133 -2.76 -5.97 12.71
CA PRO A 133 -2.66 -6.92 11.62
C PRO A 133 -1.21 -7.04 11.08
N TRP A 134 -0.71 -8.26 10.95
CA TRP A 134 0.61 -8.56 10.37
C TRP A 134 0.54 -9.82 9.52
N ASN A 135 -0.43 -9.85 8.59
CA ASN A 135 -0.66 -10.95 7.67
C ASN A 135 0.20 -10.82 6.39
N GLU A 136 0.09 -11.80 5.51
CA GLU A 136 0.87 -11.84 4.27
C GLU A 136 0.63 -10.61 3.36
N ASP A 137 -0.60 -10.10 3.30
CA ASP A 137 -0.93 -8.92 2.49
C ASP A 137 -0.22 -7.66 3.01
N ILE A 138 -0.24 -7.44 4.32
CA ILE A 138 0.50 -6.34 4.97
C ILE A 138 2.01 -6.50 4.72
N LYS A 139 2.56 -7.72 4.83
CA LYS A 139 3.98 -7.98 4.61
C LYS A 139 4.41 -7.70 3.16
N LYS A 140 3.57 -8.03 2.18
CA LYS A 140 3.81 -7.67 0.78
C LYS A 140 3.83 -6.14 0.58
N VAL A 141 2.96 -5.42 1.26
CA VAL A 141 2.94 -3.95 1.24
C VAL A 141 4.18 -3.38 1.96
N ALA A 142 4.63 -4.00 3.04
CA ALA A 142 5.87 -3.63 3.73
C ALA A 142 7.11 -3.80 2.83
N LEU A 143 7.19 -4.92 2.10
CA LEU A 143 8.25 -5.12 1.10
C LEU A 143 8.25 -4.04 0.02
N MET A 144 7.07 -3.62 -0.41
CA MET A 144 6.93 -2.54 -1.38
C MET A 144 7.38 -1.18 -0.81
N ALA A 145 7.11 -0.91 0.47
CA ALA A 145 7.66 0.26 1.16
C ALA A 145 9.19 0.19 1.26
N LEU A 146 9.73 -0.97 1.64
CA LEU A 146 11.16 -1.21 1.83
C LEU A 146 11.99 -0.89 0.58
N ILE A 147 11.58 -1.36 -0.60
CA ILE A 147 12.33 -1.09 -1.84
C ILE A 147 12.27 0.37 -2.29
N ASN A 148 11.39 1.16 -1.72
CA ASN A 148 11.22 2.58 -1.99
C ASN A 148 11.86 3.51 -0.94
N LEU A 149 12.41 2.95 0.15
CA LEU A 149 13.32 3.65 1.04
C LEU A 149 14.64 3.91 0.31
#